data_d30ad7e78e2388ec9b466baa2f47141f
#
_entry.id   d30ad7e78e2388ec9b466baa2f47141f
#
_cell.length_a   1.000
_cell.length_b   1.000
_cell.length_c   1.000
_cell.angle_alpha   90.00
_cell.angle_beta   90.00
_cell.angle_gamma   90.00
#
_symmetry.space_group_name_H-M   'P 1'
#
loop_
_entity.id
_entity.type
_entity.pdbx_description
1 polymer ?
#
loop_
_entity_poly.entity_id
_entity_poly.type
_entity_poly.pdbx_seq_one_letter_code
_entity_poly.pdbx_strand_id
1 'polypeptide(L)'
;TSVSRGLGDVYKRQAYMDSTPIVVISGQVKSNLIGTDSFQETDMIGVSRPIVKHSFLVQKAEDIPDIVKKAFHIATTGRKGPVVIDIPKDFTDPEYKFEFSYPSEVNMRSYNPPKGADTSRIKEAADLIATAKKPVIYSGGGVNQNNASEELTALAKLLNFPVTNTLMGLGAFPGSDPQFMGMLGMHGTYQANMAMHNADLIIAVGARFDDRITNDPKQFALSAKKIHIDVDPASVSKIIHADVPIVGSAKESLTALIEELKSRDLKTNEPAISEWNQQIIDWRDAHGLNHSLLEVGSQNGKILPQQVIQSLYKETKGEAFITSDVGQHQMLSLIHISEPTRH
;
A
#
# COMPACT_ATOMS: atom_id res chain seq x y z
N THR A 1 22.11 -10.15 -24.31
CA THR A 1 21.02 -10.37 -23.39
C THR A 1 19.75 -9.76 -23.96
N SER A 2 18.90 -10.58 -24.57
CA SER A 2 17.57 -10.16 -25.00
C SER A 2 16.71 -9.95 -23.75
N VAL A 3 16.64 -8.74 -23.24
CA VAL A 3 15.62 -8.41 -22.24
C VAL A 3 14.29 -8.41 -22.99
N SER A 4 13.37 -9.28 -22.60
CA SER A 4 12.02 -9.28 -23.14
C SER A 4 11.37 -7.93 -22.86
N ARG A 5 11.12 -7.13 -23.91
CA ARG A 5 10.53 -5.79 -23.78
C ARG A 5 9.15 -5.83 -23.11
N GLY A 6 8.40 -6.91 -23.28
CA GLY A 6 7.11 -7.09 -22.65
C GLY A 6 7.15 -7.19 -21.11
N LEU A 7 8.20 -7.79 -20.53
CA LEU A 7 8.35 -7.89 -19.07
C LEU A 7 8.58 -6.51 -18.41
N GLY A 8 9.30 -5.60 -19.07
CA GLY A 8 9.53 -4.25 -18.56
C GLY A 8 8.23 -3.47 -18.32
N ASP A 9 7.25 -3.62 -19.21
CA ASP A 9 5.97 -2.93 -19.08
C ASP A 9 5.08 -3.58 -18.02
N VAL A 10 5.15 -4.89 -17.86
CA VAL A 10 4.48 -5.62 -16.77
C VAL A 10 4.97 -5.10 -15.42
N TYR A 11 6.28 -4.99 -15.21
CA TYR A 11 6.84 -4.48 -13.94
C TYR A 11 6.50 -3.01 -13.68
N LYS A 12 6.50 -2.15 -14.72
CA LYS A 12 6.05 -0.75 -14.58
C LYS A 12 4.58 -0.68 -14.16
N ARG A 13 3.71 -1.49 -14.78
CA ARG A 13 2.30 -1.57 -14.42
C ARG A 13 2.12 -2.06 -12.99
N GLN A 14 2.85 -3.09 -12.58
CA GLN A 14 2.81 -3.59 -11.20
C GLN A 14 3.23 -2.49 -10.22
N ALA A 15 4.36 -1.82 -10.46
CA ALA A 15 4.82 -0.70 -9.63
C ALA A 15 3.78 0.43 -9.54
N TYR A 16 3.06 0.71 -10.64
CA TYR A 16 1.97 1.70 -10.63
C TYR A 16 0.79 1.25 -9.77
N MET A 17 0.39 -0.02 -9.88
CA MET A 17 -0.73 -0.57 -9.11
C MET A 17 -0.42 -0.68 -7.62
N ASP A 18 0.82 -1.05 -7.27
CA ASP A 18 1.28 -1.21 -5.89
C ASP A 18 1.86 0.08 -5.30
N SER A 19 1.80 1.17 -6.09
CA SER A 19 2.30 2.49 -5.68
C SER A 19 3.79 2.47 -5.30
N THR A 20 4.59 1.63 -5.98
CA THR A 20 6.03 1.51 -5.75
C THR A 20 6.80 2.60 -6.51
N PRO A 21 7.59 3.44 -5.83
CA PRO A 21 8.34 4.51 -6.49
C PRO A 21 9.54 3.94 -7.23
N ILE A 22 9.54 4.04 -8.55
CA ILE A 22 10.68 3.71 -9.40
C ILE A 22 10.87 4.80 -10.46
N VAL A 23 12.12 5.07 -10.81
CA VAL A 23 12.50 5.88 -11.98
C VAL A 23 13.10 4.93 -13.01
N VAL A 24 12.49 4.88 -14.18
CA VAL A 24 12.95 4.05 -15.30
C VAL A 24 13.61 4.97 -16.33
N ILE A 25 14.85 4.66 -16.68
CA ILE A 25 15.58 5.36 -17.71
C ILE A 25 15.64 4.44 -18.94
N SER A 26 15.15 4.93 -20.07
CA SER A 26 15.20 4.24 -21.36
C SER A 26 16.04 5.03 -22.35
N GLY A 27 16.73 4.30 -23.24
CA GLY A 27 17.42 4.92 -24.39
C GLY A 27 16.50 5.00 -25.60
N GLN A 28 16.57 6.12 -26.31
CA GLN A 28 15.82 6.38 -27.54
C GLN A 28 16.79 6.53 -28.73
N VAL A 29 16.29 6.42 -29.93
CA VAL A 29 17.05 6.76 -31.14
C VAL A 29 17.52 8.23 -31.10
N LYS A 30 18.41 8.66 -31.98
CA LYS A 30 18.84 10.07 -32.04
C LYS A 30 17.65 11.01 -32.19
N SER A 31 17.70 12.17 -31.59
CA SER A 31 16.59 13.12 -31.51
C SER A 31 16.03 13.50 -32.90
N ASN A 32 16.88 13.61 -33.93
CA ASN A 32 16.50 13.91 -35.32
C ASN A 32 15.84 12.73 -36.06
N LEU A 33 15.85 11.53 -35.48
CA LEU A 33 15.26 10.31 -36.06
C LEU A 33 13.90 9.95 -35.39
N ILE A 34 13.53 10.61 -34.32
CA ILE A 34 12.24 10.38 -33.68
C ILE A 34 11.08 10.74 -34.62
N GLY A 35 10.16 9.80 -34.80
CA GLY A 35 9.01 9.96 -35.70
C GLY A 35 9.28 9.61 -37.16
N THR A 36 10.42 8.95 -37.44
CA THR A 36 10.79 8.55 -38.83
C THR A 36 10.69 7.05 -39.07
N ASP A 37 10.15 6.28 -38.13
CA ASP A 37 10.12 4.80 -38.12
C ASP A 37 11.53 4.19 -38.23
N SER A 38 12.50 4.82 -37.61
CA SER A 38 13.88 4.36 -37.62
C SER A 38 14.04 3.03 -36.89
N PHE A 39 15.09 2.27 -37.23
CA PHE A 39 15.37 0.97 -36.65
C PHE A 39 15.43 1.04 -35.13
N GLN A 40 14.60 0.24 -34.45
CA GLN A 40 14.44 0.16 -32.98
C GLN A 40 13.81 1.42 -32.32
N GLU A 41 13.25 2.34 -33.06
CA GLU A 41 12.44 3.42 -32.52
C GLU A 41 11.20 2.85 -31.81
N THR A 42 10.83 3.44 -30.70
CA THR A 42 9.58 3.14 -29.98
C THR A 42 9.06 4.41 -29.33
N ASP A 43 7.78 4.69 -29.47
CA ASP A 43 7.11 5.73 -28.69
C ASP A 43 6.99 5.28 -27.22
N MET A 44 8.08 5.43 -26.48
CA MET A 44 8.14 5.06 -25.06
C MET A 44 7.15 5.85 -24.22
N ILE A 45 6.89 7.10 -24.58
CA ILE A 45 5.90 7.95 -23.88
C ILE A 45 4.48 7.39 -24.06
N GLY A 46 4.10 7.08 -25.30
CA GLY A 46 2.80 6.50 -25.60
C GLY A 46 2.57 5.14 -24.95
N VAL A 47 3.55 4.25 -25.04
CA VAL A 47 3.49 2.91 -24.42
C VAL A 47 3.42 2.97 -22.89
N SER A 48 4.17 3.85 -22.26
CA SER A 48 4.25 3.91 -20.79
C SER A 48 3.13 4.73 -20.16
N ARG A 49 2.50 5.67 -20.87
CA ARG A 49 1.50 6.61 -20.33
C ARG A 49 0.43 5.98 -19.46
N PRO A 50 -0.21 4.84 -19.79
CA PRO A 50 -1.28 4.25 -18.97
C PRO A 50 -0.78 3.54 -17.71
N ILE A 51 0.52 3.34 -17.55
CA ILE A 51 1.12 2.50 -16.51
C ILE A 51 2.19 3.22 -15.67
N VAL A 52 2.31 4.54 -15.81
CA VAL A 52 3.24 5.37 -15.02
C VAL A 52 2.57 6.65 -14.54
N LYS A 53 3.14 7.28 -13.53
CA LYS A 53 2.66 8.58 -13.05
C LYS A 53 2.98 9.70 -14.04
N HIS A 54 4.16 9.64 -14.63
CA HIS A 54 4.64 10.61 -15.62
C HIS A 54 5.73 10.00 -16.49
N SER A 55 5.90 10.57 -17.66
CA SER A 55 6.98 10.23 -18.57
C SER A 55 7.57 11.50 -19.18
N PHE A 56 8.90 11.54 -19.27
CA PHE A 56 9.66 12.63 -19.87
C PHE A 56 10.39 12.13 -21.11
N LEU A 57 10.27 12.85 -22.21
CA LEU A 57 11.19 12.75 -23.34
C LEU A 57 12.20 13.89 -23.20
N VAL A 58 13.47 13.56 -23.06
CA VAL A 58 14.54 14.56 -23.01
C VAL A 58 14.70 15.21 -24.37
N GLN A 59 14.69 16.54 -24.42
CA GLN A 59 14.84 17.32 -25.66
C GLN A 59 16.18 18.02 -25.78
N LYS A 60 16.90 18.17 -24.67
CA LYS A 60 18.25 18.77 -24.62
C LYS A 60 19.03 18.10 -23.50
N ALA A 61 20.34 17.93 -23.66
CA ALA A 61 21.20 17.33 -22.64
C ALA A 61 21.21 18.16 -21.33
N GLU A 62 21.11 19.49 -21.45
CA GLU A 62 21.09 20.41 -20.33
C GLU A 62 19.86 20.22 -19.41
N ASP A 63 18.75 19.65 -19.95
CA ASP A 63 17.53 19.41 -19.19
C ASP A 63 17.61 18.13 -18.34
N ILE A 64 18.57 17.24 -18.60
CA ILE A 64 18.68 15.95 -17.91
C ILE A 64 18.74 16.10 -16.39
N PRO A 65 19.57 16.98 -15.78
CA PRO A 65 19.62 17.11 -14.33
C PRO A 65 18.28 17.54 -13.72
N ASP A 66 17.58 18.48 -14.34
CA ASP A 66 16.27 18.95 -13.88
C ASP A 66 15.19 17.88 -14.03
N ILE A 67 15.16 17.18 -15.19
CA ILE A 67 14.23 16.08 -15.45
C ILE A 67 14.44 14.94 -14.45
N VAL A 68 15.68 14.55 -14.19
CA VAL A 68 15.99 13.51 -13.19
C VAL A 68 15.48 13.91 -11.82
N LYS A 69 15.73 15.13 -11.39
CA LYS A 69 15.23 15.62 -10.10
C LYS A 69 13.72 15.62 -10.02
N LYS A 70 13.03 16.10 -11.07
CA LYS A 70 11.57 16.07 -11.18
C LYS A 70 11.03 14.65 -11.17
N ALA A 71 11.67 13.71 -11.86
CA ALA A 71 11.26 12.31 -11.91
C ALA A 71 11.29 11.67 -10.53
N PHE A 72 12.36 11.85 -9.77
CA PHE A 72 12.42 11.37 -8.39
C PHE A 72 11.38 12.04 -7.49
N HIS A 73 11.19 13.34 -7.63
CA HIS A 73 10.16 14.06 -6.88
C HIS A 73 8.75 13.51 -7.16
N ILE A 74 8.38 13.33 -8.43
CA ILE A 74 7.07 12.78 -8.80
C ILE A 74 6.93 11.34 -8.30
N ALA A 75 7.97 10.51 -8.46
CA ALA A 75 7.91 9.11 -8.06
C ALA A 75 7.67 8.94 -6.55
N THR A 76 8.24 9.84 -5.71
CA THR A 76 8.28 9.68 -4.26
C THR A 76 7.26 10.52 -3.48
N THR A 77 6.53 11.43 -4.13
CA THR A 77 5.56 12.31 -3.47
C THR A 77 4.11 12.00 -3.88
N GLY A 78 3.14 12.43 -3.08
CA GLY A 78 1.74 12.06 -3.26
C GLY A 78 1.56 10.53 -3.22
N ARG A 79 0.64 9.99 -4.01
CA ARG A 79 0.62 8.54 -4.27
C ARG A 79 1.89 8.16 -5.03
N LYS A 80 2.76 7.36 -4.42
CA LYS A 80 4.02 6.93 -5.03
C LYS A 80 3.78 6.08 -6.28
N GLY A 81 4.78 6.01 -7.17
CA GLY A 81 4.64 5.22 -8.40
C GLY A 81 5.76 5.47 -9.41
N PRO A 82 5.75 4.74 -10.53
CA PRO A 82 6.81 4.78 -11.53
C PRO A 82 6.78 6.06 -12.38
N VAL A 83 7.98 6.51 -12.76
CA VAL A 83 8.21 7.60 -13.72
C VAL A 83 9.21 7.12 -14.77
N VAL A 84 9.00 7.48 -16.04
CA VAL A 84 9.89 7.13 -17.15
C VAL A 84 10.63 8.38 -17.62
N ILE A 85 11.91 8.22 -17.90
CA ILE A 85 12.76 9.20 -18.58
C ILE A 85 13.28 8.53 -19.85
N ASP A 86 12.91 9.05 -21.02
CA ASP A 86 13.36 8.56 -22.31
C ASP A 86 14.43 9.50 -22.87
N ILE A 87 15.66 8.98 -23.09
CA ILE A 87 16.82 9.79 -23.40
C ILE A 87 17.32 9.47 -24.82
N PRO A 88 17.22 10.39 -25.76
CA PRO A 88 17.83 10.25 -27.09
C PRO A 88 19.33 10.02 -27.02
N LYS A 89 19.83 9.13 -27.88
CA LYS A 89 21.23 8.66 -27.88
C LYS A 89 22.25 9.79 -28.05
N ASP A 90 21.93 10.78 -28.85
CA ASP A 90 22.81 11.93 -29.13
C ASP A 90 23.07 12.81 -27.89
N PHE A 91 22.15 12.84 -26.94
CA PHE A 91 22.35 13.59 -25.68
C PHE A 91 23.21 12.85 -24.66
N THR A 92 23.55 11.59 -24.92
CA THR A 92 24.49 10.79 -24.13
C THR A 92 25.83 10.57 -24.80
N ASP A 93 26.10 11.27 -25.91
CA ASP A 93 27.36 11.20 -26.63
C ASP A 93 28.48 11.81 -25.75
N PRO A 94 29.61 11.11 -25.53
CA PRO A 94 30.74 11.63 -24.73
C PRO A 94 31.34 12.92 -25.25
N GLU A 95 31.17 13.22 -26.54
CA GLU A 95 31.66 14.45 -27.16
C GLU A 95 30.71 15.64 -26.96
N TYR A 96 29.45 15.37 -26.55
CA TYR A 96 28.48 16.42 -26.25
C TYR A 96 28.83 17.08 -24.91
N LYS A 97 29.21 18.35 -24.97
CA LYS A 97 29.61 19.11 -23.78
C LYS A 97 28.52 20.10 -23.40
N PHE A 98 28.13 20.10 -22.14
CA PHE A 98 27.25 21.10 -21.56
C PHE A 98 27.70 21.43 -20.14
N GLU A 99 27.29 22.58 -19.63
CA GLU A 99 27.55 22.96 -18.25
C GLU A 99 26.57 22.24 -17.33
N PHE A 100 27.11 21.35 -16.49
CA PHE A 100 26.29 20.59 -15.56
C PHE A 100 25.87 21.47 -14.38
N SER A 101 24.55 21.58 -14.17
CA SER A 101 23.95 22.24 -13.01
C SER A 101 22.81 21.39 -12.48
N TYR A 102 22.90 20.98 -11.22
CA TYR A 102 21.81 20.23 -10.57
C TYR A 102 20.94 21.20 -9.77
N PRO A 103 19.63 21.30 -10.07
CA PRO A 103 18.77 22.28 -9.42
C PRO A 103 18.66 22.02 -7.93
N SER A 104 18.65 23.08 -7.11
CA SER A 104 18.46 22.98 -5.65
C SER A 104 17.04 22.59 -5.28
N GLU A 105 16.04 23.06 -6.04
CA GLU A 105 14.63 22.85 -5.79
C GLU A 105 13.90 22.27 -7.01
N VAL A 106 12.75 21.66 -6.77
CA VAL A 106 11.83 21.21 -7.82
C VAL A 106 10.73 22.25 -7.97
N ASN A 107 10.61 22.81 -9.15
CA ASN A 107 9.52 23.72 -9.51
C ASN A 107 8.66 23.08 -10.61
N MET A 108 7.40 22.78 -10.31
CA MET A 108 6.46 22.18 -11.23
C MET A 108 5.11 22.90 -11.17
N ARG A 109 4.67 23.43 -12.31
CA ARG A 109 3.42 24.17 -12.38
C ARG A 109 2.17 23.30 -12.11
N SER A 110 2.16 22.08 -12.61
CA SER A 110 0.97 21.21 -12.67
C SER A 110 1.00 20.02 -11.71
N TYR A 111 2.04 19.85 -10.91
CA TYR A 111 2.16 18.76 -9.96
C TYR A 111 2.28 19.31 -8.54
N ASN A 112 1.17 19.28 -7.83
CA ASN A 112 1.04 19.77 -6.46
C ASN A 112 0.33 18.71 -5.61
N PRO A 113 1.05 17.69 -5.13
CA PRO A 113 0.46 16.66 -4.29
C PRO A 113 -0.06 17.28 -2.98
N PRO A 114 -1.16 16.74 -2.41
CA PRO A 114 -1.69 17.20 -1.13
C PRO A 114 -0.60 17.20 -0.05
N LYS A 115 -0.51 18.27 0.70
CA LYS A 115 0.34 18.39 1.89
C LYS A 115 -0.56 18.47 3.11
N GLY A 116 -0.19 17.78 4.18
CA GLY A 116 -0.97 17.79 5.41
C GLY A 116 -2.18 16.87 5.37
N ALA A 117 -3.06 17.04 6.34
CA ALA A 117 -4.33 16.35 6.47
C ALA A 117 -5.48 17.31 6.16
N ASP A 118 -6.54 16.81 5.53
CA ASP A 118 -7.81 17.55 5.48
C ASP A 118 -8.49 17.50 6.86
N THR A 119 -8.19 18.51 7.68
CA THR A 119 -8.72 18.61 9.05
C THR A 119 -10.22 18.90 9.11
N SER A 120 -10.84 19.31 8.00
CA SER A 120 -12.26 19.65 7.97
C SER A 120 -13.17 18.45 8.27
N ARG A 121 -12.68 17.23 7.94
CA ARG A 121 -13.40 15.98 8.14
C ARG A 121 -13.00 15.20 9.40
N ILE A 122 -11.96 15.63 10.10
CA ILE A 122 -11.46 14.93 11.30
C ILE A 122 -12.50 14.91 12.41
N LYS A 123 -13.25 15.99 12.60
CA LYS A 123 -14.31 16.06 13.60
C LYS A 123 -15.44 15.07 13.32
N GLU A 124 -15.87 15.00 12.07
CA GLU A 124 -16.90 14.06 11.62
C GLU A 124 -16.44 12.60 11.78
N ALA A 125 -15.16 12.33 11.49
CA ALA A 125 -14.56 11.02 11.73
C ALA A 125 -14.58 10.66 13.24
N ALA A 126 -14.22 11.59 14.10
CA ALA A 126 -14.26 11.41 15.54
C ALA A 126 -15.69 11.12 16.05
N ASP A 127 -16.70 11.81 15.51
CA ASP A 127 -18.11 11.58 15.86
C ASP A 127 -18.58 10.15 15.49
N LEU A 128 -18.18 9.64 14.32
CA LEU A 128 -18.46 8.25 13.92
C LEU A 128 -17.76 7.24 14.84
N ILE A 129 -16.52 7.49 15.20
CA ILE A 129 -15.73 6.64 16.10
C ILE A 129 -16.39 6.54 17.48
N ALA A 130 -16.93 7.65 18.01
CA ALA A 130 -17.59 7.67 19.32
C ALA A 130 -18.81 6.77 19.40
N THR A 131 -19.51 6.57 18.28
CA THR A 131 -20.77 5.82 18.23
C THR A 131 -20.61 4.38 17.79
N ALA A 132 -19.40 3.98 17.34
CA ALA A 132 -19.12 2.65 16.83
C ALA A 132 -19.24 1.57 17.90
N LYS A 133 -19.80 0.44 17.53
CA LYS A 133 -19.95 -0.76 18.35
C LYS A 133 -19.13 -1.94 17.81
N LYS A 134 -18.96 -2.01 16.51
CA LYS A 134 -18.25 -3.07 15.78
C LYS A 134 -17.22 -2.47 14.79
N PRO A 135 -16.29 -1.65 15.29
CA PRO A 135 -15.33 -0.99 14.43
C PRO A 135 -14.26 -1.96 13.91
N VAL A 136 -13.68 -1.61 12.74
CA VAL A 136 -12.50 -2.26 12.17
C VAL A 136 -11.57 -1.19 11.61
N ILE A 137 -10.30 -1.26 11.96
CA ILE A 137 -9.24 -0.51 11.27
C ILE A 137 -8.72 -1.38 10.13
N TYR A 138 -8.76 -0.83 8.91
CA TYR A 138 -8.32 -1.48 7.70
C TYR A 138 -7.13 -0.73 7.11
N SER A 139 -5.91 -1.26 7.26
CA SER A 139 -4.69 -0.59 6.82
C SER A 139 -4.14 -1.16 5.52
N GLY A 140 -3.69 -0.27 4.65
CA GLY A 140 -3.07 -0.59 3.38
C GLY A 140 -1.62 -0.15 3.27
N GLY A 141 -1.04 -0.35 2.08
CA GLY A 141 0.34 0.03 1.77
C GLY A 141 0.66 1.51 1.98
N GLY A 142 -0.35 2.38 1.96
CA GLY A 142 -0.19 3.81 2.23
C GLY A 142 0.33 4.11 3.63
N VAL A 143 0.02 3.28 4.63
CA VAL A 143 0.56 3.40 5.99
C VAL A 143 2.08 3.17 5.97
N ASN A 144 2.51 2.06 5.35
CA ASN A 144 3.93 1.72 5.20
C ASN A 144 4.71 2.80 4.44
N GLN A 145 4.14 3.26 3.32
CA GLN A 145 4.79 4.23 2.45
C GLN A 145 4.91 5.63 3.06
N ASN A 146 4.05 5.97 4.02
CA ASN A 146 4.09 7.24 4.74
C ASN A 146 4.75 7.14 6.12
N ASN A 147 5.32 5.97 6.48
CA ASN A 147 5.90 5.71 7.80
C ASN A 147 4.93 6.06 8.95
N ALA A 148 3.67 5.61 8.82
CA ALA A 148 2.57 5.94 9.74
C ALA A 148 2.19 4.75 10.66
N SER A 149 3.07 3.76 10.80
CA SER A 149 2.80 2.55 11.60
C SER A 149 2.68 2.84 13.09
N GLU A 150 3.46 3.80 13.59
CA GLU A 150 3.38 4.23 14.99
C GLU A 150 2.06 4.92 15.29
N GLU A 151 1.62 5.83 14.42
CA GLU A 151 0.35 6.55 14.55
C GLU A 151 -0.86 5.59 14.41
N LEU A 152 -0.77 4.62 13.47
CA LEU A 152 -1.79 3.58 13.34
C LEU A 152 -1.91 2.74 14.62
N THR A 153 -0.77 2.32 15.15
CA THR A 153 -0.71 1.54 16.40
C THR A 153 -1.24 2.36 17.57
N ALA A 154 -0.84 3.63 17.67
CA ALA A 154 -1.33 4.53 18.72
C ALA A 154 -2.86 4.70 18.65
N LEU A 155 -3.43 4.88 17.45
CA LEU A 155 -4.87 4.97 17.27
C LEU A 155 -5.57 3.67 17.68
N ALA A 156 -5.09 2.52 17.21
CA ALA A 156 -5.68 1.22 17.54
C ALA A 156 -5.67 0.95 19.05
N LYS A 157 -4.56 1.28 19.72
CA LYS A 157 -4.43 1.13 21.19
C LYS A 157 -5.33 2.10 21.95
N LEU A 158 -5.40 3.36 21.51
CA LEU A 158 -6.26 4.37 22.11
C LEU A 158 -7.73 3.95 22.13
N LEU A 159 -8.18 3.34 21.02
CA LEU A 159 -9.58 2.99 20.79
C LEU A 159 -9.91 1.54 21.14
N ASN A 160 -8.92 0.69 21.37
CA ASN A 160 -9.04 -0.76 21.49
C ASN A 160 -9.75 -1.41 20.26
N PHE A 161 -9.49 -0.89 19.07
CA PHE A 161 -10.10 -1.37 17.83
C PHE A 161 -9.27 -2.49 17.19
N PRO A 162 -9.90 -3.53 16.64
CA PRO A 162 -9.22 -4.59 15.90
C PRO A 162 -8.68 -4.07 14.56
N VAL A 163 -7.53 -4.62 14.15
CA VAL A 163 -6.80 -4.19 12.94
C VAL A 163 -6.66 -5.34 11.96
N THR A 164 -6.93 -5.06 10.69
CA THR A 164 -6.62 -5.95 9.58
C THR A 164 -5.85 -5.20 8.49
N ASN A 165 -5.01 -5.92 7.77
CA ASN A 165 -4.14 -5.34 6.74
C ASN A 165 -4.46 -5.90 5.35
N THR A 166 -4.19 -5.08 4.31
CA THR A 166 -4.01 -5.60 2.96
C THR A 166 -2.67 -6.31 2.84
N LEU A 167 -2.44 -7.03 1.73
CA LEU A 167 -1.13 -7.60 1.42
C LEU A 167 -0.02 -6.52 1.48
N MET A 168 -0.23 -5.36 0.83
CA MET A 168 0.73 -4.25 0.85
C MET A 168 0.79 -3.52 2.19
N GLY A 169 -0.20 -3.73 3.06
CA GLY A 169 -0.27 -3.18 4.41
C GLY A 169 0.39 -4.07 5.47
N LEU A 170 0.83 -5.28 5.12
CA LEU A 170 1.55 -6.14 6.06
C LEU A 170 2.78 -5.41 6.63
N GLY A 171 2.98 -5.52 7.94
CA GLY A 171 3.99 -4.76 8.67
C GLY A 171 3.59 -3.34 9.08
N ALA A 172 2.40 -2.87 8.70
CA ALA A 172 1.89 -1.57 9.17
C ALA A 172 1.43 -1.61 10.63
N PHE A 173 1.03 -2.77 11.11
CA PHE A 173 0.64 -3.01 12.49
C PHE A 173 1.34 -4.28 12.99
N PRO A 174 1.77 -4.35 14.27
CA PRO A 174 2.48 -5.53 14.79
C PRO A 174 1.62 -6.79 14.69
N GLY A 175 2.14 -7.82 14.04
CA GLY A 175 1.43 -9.09 13.85
C GLY A 175 1.27 -9.90 15.14
N SER A 176 2.19 -9.74 16.10
CA SER A 176 2.11 -10.35 17.45
C SER A 176 1.09 -9.70 18.38
N ASP A 177 0.53 -8.55 17.98
CA ASP A 177 -0.45 -7.84 18.80
C ASP A 177 -1.81 -8.56 18.78
N PRO A 178 -2.47 -8.78 19.93
CA PRO A 178 -3.76 -9.46 19.98
C PRO A 178 -4.89 -8.76 19.22
N GLN A 179 -4.79 -7.45 18.96
CA GLN A 179 -5.75 -6.70 18.14
C GLN A 179 -5.59 -7.00 16.64
N PHE A 180 -4.48 -7.63 16.22
CA PHE A 180 -4.25 -7.97 14.82
C PHE A 180 -5.07 -9.19 14.41
N MET A 181 -5.91 -9.04 13.41
CA MET A 181 -6.78 -10.10 12.92
C MET A 181 -6.17 -10.92 11.77
N GLY A 182 -4.99 -10.53 11.30
CA GLY A 182 -4.39 -11.08 10.07
C GLY A 182 -4.81 -10.28 8.83
N MET A 183 -4.46 -10.81 7.67
CA MET A 183 -4.80 -10.21 6.37
C MET A 183 -6.28 -10.44 6.05
N LEU A 184 -6.88 -9.49 5.34
CA LEU A 184 -8.24 -9.51 4.82
C LEU A 184 -8.25 -9.96 3.35
N GLY A 185 -9.38 -10.47 2.90
CA GLY A 185 -9.68 -10.73 1.49
C GLY A 185 -9.68 -12.20 1.11
N MET A 186 -9.53 -12.49 -0.20
CA MET A 186 -9.65 -13.84 -0.77
C MET A 186 -8.74 -14.87 -0.10
N HIS A 187 -7.55 -14.44 0.32
CA HIS A 187 -6.56 -15.28 1.00
C HIS A 187 -6.41 -14.92 2.49
N GLY A 188 -7.31 -14.09 3.01
CA GLY A 188 -7.27 -13.61 4.37
C GLY A 188 -7.75 -14.63 5.40
N THR A 189 -7.60 -14.25 6.67
CA THR A 189 -8.07 -15.06 7.79
C THR A 189 -9.60 -15.01 7.90
N TYR A 190 -10.18 -16.07 8.48
CA TYR A 190 -11.61 -16.14 8.71
C TYR A 190 -12.12 -14.97 9.57
N GLN A 191 -11.48 -14.72 10.71
CA GLN A 191 -11.86 -13.66 11.63
C GLN A 191 -11.77 -12.25 10.99
N ALA A 192 -10.76 -11.98 10.14
CA ALA A 192 -10.65 -10.69 9.47
C ALA A 192 -11.78 -10.47 8.45
N ASN A 193 -12.14 -11.50 7.69
CA ASN A 193 -13.23 -11.44 6.73
C ASN A 193 -14.59 -11.30 7.42
N MET A 194 -14.82 -12.04 8.51
CA MET A 194 -16.06 -11.95 9.29
C MET A 194 -16.18 -10.61 10.01
N ALA A 195 -15.08 -10.09 10.56
CA ALA A 195 -15.07 -8.78 11.18
C ALA A 195 -15.41 -7.67 10.17
N MET A 196 -14.81 -7.71 8.99
CA MET A 196 -15.10 -6.74 7.93
C MET A 196 -16.56 -6.78 7.48
N HIS A 197 -17.13 -7.99 7.34
CA HIS A 197 -18.51 -8.17 6.90
C HIS A 197 -19.54 -7.65 7.92
N ASN A 198 -19.28 -7.84 9.22
CA ASN A 198 -20.17 -7.49 10.31
C ASN A 198 -19.88 -6.12 10.97
N ALA A 199 -18.89 -5.39 10.46
CA ALA A 199 -18.54 -4.08 10.98
C ALA A 199 -19.68 -3.07 10.85
N ASP A 200 -19.76 -2.14 11.79
CA ASP A 200 -20.60 -0.93 11.70
C ASP A 200 -19.77 0.32 11.34
N LEU A 201 -18.46 0.26 11.56
CA LEU A 201 -17.50 1.30 11.17
C LEU A 201 -16.23 0.67 10.60
N ILE A 202 -15.79 1.17 9.44
CA ILE A 202 -14.49 0.84 8.84
C ILE A 202 -13.66 2.11 8.77
N ILE A 203 -12.47 2.09 9.37
CA ILE A 203 -11.46 3.14 9.23
C ILE A 203 -10.40 2.63 8.25
N ALA A 204 -10.55 2.97 6.97
CA ALA A 204 -9.61 2.59 5.93
C ALA A 204 -8.46 3.61 5.84
N VAL A 205 -7.23 3.17 6.00
CA VAL A 205 -6.04 4.02 6.00
C VAL A 205 -5.06 3.55 4.92
N GLY A 206 -4.87 4.37 3.88
CA GLY A 206 -3.96 4.08 2.79
C GLY A 206 -4.27 2.77 2.05
N ALA A 207 -5.57 2.43 1.93
CA ALA A 207 -6.08 1.24 1.29
C ALA A 207 -7.11 1.62 0.21
N ARG A 208 -6.98 1.07 -0.99
CA ARG A 208 -7.79 1.45 -2.17
C ARG A 208 -9.02 0.59 -2.42
N PHE A 209 -9.39 -0.30 -1.52
CA PHE A 209 -10.52 -1.22 -1.69
C PHE A 209 -10.44 -2.06 -2.98
N ASP A 210 -9.33 -2.78 -3.12
CA ASP A 210 -9.05 -3.65 -4.26
C ASP A 210 -10.10 -4.77 -4.41
N ASP A 211 -10.28 -5.27 -5.64
CA ASP A 211 -11.23 -6.35 -5.94
C ASP A 211 -10.92 -7.67 -5.21
N ARG A 212 -9.64 -7.91 -4.84
CA ARG A 212 -9.23 -9.07 -4.03
C ARG A 212 -9.73 -8.99 -2.59
N ILE A 213 -10.13 -7.80 -2.14
CA ILE A 213 -10.68 -7.53 -0.82
C ILE A 213 -12.20 -7.41 -0.89
N THR A 214 -12.70 -6.62 -1.82
CA THR A 214 -14.13 -6.29 -1.88
C THR A 214 -14.97 -7.37 -2.54
N ASN A 215 -14.38 -8.17 -3.42
CA ASN A 215 -15.07 -9.12 -4.27
C ASN A 215 -16.21 -8.42 -5.06
N ASP A 216 -17.44 -8.49 -4.59
CA ASP A 216 -18.56 -7.69 -5.12
C ASP A 216 -18.73 -6.40 -4.29
N PRO A 217 -18.38 -5.21 -4.84
CA PRO A 217 -18.53 -3.95 -4.13
C PRO A 217 -19.96 -3.65 -3.66
N LYS A 218 -20.96 -4.22 -4.32
CA LYS A 218 -22.37 -4.04 -3.95
C LYS A 218 -22.77 -4.83 -2.70
N GLN A 219 -21.95 -5.80 -2.30
CA GLN A 219 -22.18 -6.65 -1.12
C GLN A 219 -21.16 -6.37 0.00
N PHE A 220 -20.19 -5.49 -0.25
CA PHE A 220 -19.10 -5.25 0.70
C PHE A 220 -19.54 -4.39 1.88
N ALA A 221 -19.54 -4.95 3.08
CA ALA A 221 -19.73 -4.25 4.35
C ALA A 221 -20.88 -3.22 4.32
N LEU A 222 -22.06 -3.66 3.92
CA LEU A 222 -23.22 -2.78 3.65
C LEU A 222 -23.66 -1.99 4.88
N SER A 223 -23.53 -2.57 6.07
CA SER A 223 -23.94 -1.97 7.34
C SER A 223 -22.94 -0.95 7.89
N ALA A 224 -21.71 -0.94 7.37
CA ALA A 224 -20.65 -0.12 7.92
C ALA A 224 -20.64 1.29 7.34
N LYS A 225 -20.45 2.29 8.21
CA LYS A 225 -19.94 3.61 7.81
C LYS A 225 -18.45 3.51 7.49
N LYS A 226 -17.94 4.34 6.57
CA LYS A 226 -16.57 4.27 6.11
C LYS A 226 -15.87 5.62 6.21
N ILE A 227 -14.84 5.66 7.05
CA ILE A 227 -13.85 6.74 7.06
C ILE A 227 -12.73 6.27 6.14
N HIS A 228 -12.37 7.07 5.13
CA HIS A 228 -11.33 6.71 4.16
C HIS A 228 -10.24 7.77 4.12
N ILE A 229 -9.08 7.43 4.64
CA ILE A 229 -7.87 8.26 4.66
C ILE A 229 -6.96 7.80 3.53
N ASP A 230 -6.75 8.63 2.51
CA ASP A 230 -5.84 8.34 1.40
C ASP A 230 -5.20 9.63 0.86
N VAL A 231 -3.96 9.51 0.41
CA VAL A 231 -3.22 10.63 -0.20
C VAL A 231 -3.68 10.93 -1.62
N ASP A 232 -4.32 9.97 -2.28
CA ASP A 232 -4.80 10.08 -3.65
C ASP A 232 -6.30 10.37 -3.69
N PRO A 233 -6.70 11.61 -4.00
CA PRO A 233 -8.12 11.95 -4.09
C PRO A 233 -8.88 11.13 -5.14
N ALA A 234 -8.18 10.59 -6.15
CA ALA A 234 -8.79 9.75 -7.17
C ALA A 234 -9.09 8.31 -6.67
N SER A 235 -8.50 7.89 -5.57
CA SER A 235 -8.77 6.60 -4.92
C SER A 235 -9.95 6.66 -3.97
N VAL A 236 -10.23 7.83 -3.40
CA VAL A 236 -11.32 8.02 -2.43
C VAL A 236 -12.67 7.89 -3.12
N SER A 237 -13.55 7.07 -2.56
CA SER A 237 -14.89 6.76 -3.09
C SER A 237 -14.91 6.18 -4.51
N LYS A 238 -13.79 5.68 -5.02
CA LYS A 238 -13.69 5.13 -6.37
C LYS A 238 -14.39 3.78 -6.51
N ILE A 239 -14.20 2.89 -5.54
CA ILE A 239 -14.77 1.52 -5.55
C ILE A 239 -15.88 1.43 -4.50
N ILE A 240 -15.58 1.84 -3.28
CA ILE A 240 -16.51 1.84 -2.14
C ILE A 240 -16.73 3.29 -1.72
N HIS A 241 -17.99 3.68 -1.57
CA HIS A 241 -18.33 5.02 -1.09
C HIS A 241 -17.79 5.25 0.32
N ALA A 242 -17.12 6.37 0.51
CA ALA A 242 -16.65 6.84 1.82
C ALA A 242 -17.65 7.85 2.40
N ASP A 243 -18.17 7.56 3.59
CA ASP A 243 -19.04 8.52 4.31
C ASP A 243 -18.21 9.73 4.77
N VAL A 244 -17.00 9.49 5.25
CA VAL A 244 -16.06 10.54 5.65
C VAL A 244 -14.74 10.39 4.89
N PRO A 245 -14.59 11.08 3.73
CA PRO A 245 -13.33 11.11 3.00
C PRO A 245 -12.34 12.08 3.67
N ILE A 246 -11.10 11.65 3.85
CA ILE A 246 -9.98 12.47 4.34
C ILE A 246 -8.83 12.34 3.35
N VAL A 247 -8.61 13.38 2.55
CA VAL A 247 -7.51 13.41 1.57
C VAL A 247 -6.26 13.97 2.24
N GLY A 248 -5.21 13.16 2.33
CA GLY A 248 -3.95 13.57 2.93
C GLY A 248 -3.02 12.43 3.25
N SER A 249 -1.86 12.78 3.79
CA SER A 249 -0.89 11.80 4.29
C SER A 249 -1.49 10.99 5.43
N ALA A 250 -1.28 9.67 5.40
CA ALA A 250 -1.74 8.79 6.47
C ALA A 250 -1.21 9.22 7.84
N LYS A 251 0.09 9.58 7.92
CA LYS A 251 0.73 10.00 9.15
C LYS A 251 0.08 11.24 9.75
N GLU A 252 -0.05 12.29 8.96
CA GLU A 252 -0.59 13.58 9.41
C GLU A 252 -2.09 13.47 9.73
N SER A 253 -2.84 12.69 8.94
CA SER A 253 -4.27 12.46 9.19
C SER A 253 -4.52 11.66 10.45
N LEU A 254 -3.73 10.61 10.72
CA LEU A 254 -3.83 9.83 11.95
C LEU A 254 -3.42 10.67 13.17
N THR A 255 -2.35 11.46 13.07
CA THR A 255 -1.94 12.38 14.14
C THR A 255 -3.06 13.34 14.49
N ALA A 256 -3.63 14.03 13.49
CA ALA A 256 -4.74 14.98 13.70
C ALA A 256 -5.98 14.30 14.29
N LEU A 257 -6.29 13.07 13.86
CA LEU A 257 -7.42 12.31 14.41
C LEU A 257 -7.18 11.93 15.88
N ILE A 258 -5.98 11.47 16.24
CA ILE A 258 -5.61 11.13 17.61
C ILE A 258 -5.69 12.39 18.51
N GLU A 259 -5.20 13.52 18.04
CA GLU A 259 -5.26 14.80 18.76
C GLU A 259 -6.72 15.23 19.00
N GLU A 260 -7.57 15.15 17.99
CA GLU A 260 -9.00 15.47 18.11
C GLU A 260 -9.70 14.56 19.11
N LEU A 261 -9.46 13.23 19.06
CA LEU A 261 -10.03 12.27 20.00
C LEU A 261 -9.61 12.56 21.45
N LYS A 262 -8.33 12.87 21.66
CA LYS A 262 -7.80 13.20 22.99
C LYS A 262 -8.33 14.55 23.50
N SER A 263 -8.39 15.58 22.63
CA SER A 263 -8.84 16.91 23.02
C SER A 263 -10.29 16.96 23.52
N ARG A 264 -11.12 16.05 23.01
CA ARG A 264 -12.52 15.91 23.40
C ARG A 264 -12.76 14.97 24.58
N ASP A 265 -11.72 14.34 25.12
CA ASP A 265 -11.87 13.21 26.08
C ASP A 265 -12.92 12.20 25.57
N LEU A 266 -12.86 11.90 24.27
CA LEU A 266 -13.89 11.15 23.59
C LEU A 266 -13.86 9.69 24.07
N LYS A 267 -14.98 9.25 24.63
CA LYS A 267 -15.15 7.88 25.10
C LYS A 267 -15.84 7.04 24.02
N THR A 268 -15.27 5.89 23.76
CA THR A 268 -15.88 4.88 22.91
C THR A 268 -16.88 4.04 23.70
N ASN A 269 -17.70 3.26 23.01
CA ASN A 269 -18.61 2.31 23.67
C ASN A 269 -17.82 1.07 24.10
N GLU A 270 -17.02 1.21 25.18
CA GLU A 270 -16.13 0.16 25.69
C GLU A 270 -16.80 -1.22 25.89
N PRO A 271 -18.03 -1.31 26.45
CA PRO A 271 -18.71 -2.61 26.58
C PRO A 271 -18.97 -3.29 25.24
N ALA A 272 -19.48 -2.54 24.25
CA ALA A 272 -19.75 -3.09 22.93
C ALA A 272 -18.47 -3.46 22.17
N ILE A 273 -17.41 -2.67 22.33
CA ILE A 273 -16.10 -2.96 21.72
C ILE A 273 -15.46 -4.21 22.35
N SER A 274 -15.59 -4.37 23.66
CA SER A 274 -15.10 -5.56 24.36
C SER A 274 -15.83 -6.83 23.91
N GLU A 275 -17.16 -6.77 23.79
CA GLU A 275 -17.98 -7.85 23.24
C GLU A 275 -17.59 -8.17 21.79
N TRP A 276 -17.36 -7.13 20.98
CA TRP A 276 -16.92 -7.28 19.61
C TRP A 276 -15.54 -7.93 19.47
N ASN A 277 -14.59 -7.51 20.28
CA ASN A 277 -13.26 -8.11 20.32
C ASN A 277 -13.33 -9.57 20.76
N GLN A 278 -14.17 -9.90 21.75
CA GLN A 278 -14.38 -11.29 22.17
C GLN A 278 -14.97 -12.13 21.03
N GLN A 279 -15.94 -11.62 20.30
CA GLN A 279 -16.50 -12.30 19.13
C GLN A 279 -15.43 -12.61 18.07
N ILE A 280 -14.49 -11.70 17.85
CA ILE A 280 -13.38 -11.90 16.90
C ILE A 280 -12.43 -12.99 17.42
N ILE A 281 -12.16 -13.02 18.73
CA ILE A 281 -11.36 -14.07 19.35
C ILE A 281 -12.06 -15.42 19.18
N ASP A 282 -13.36 -15.51 19.45
CA ASP A 282 -14.15 -16.74 19.27
C ASP A 282 -14.07 -17.27 17.83
N TRP A 283 -14.15 -16.37 16.82
CA TRP A 283 -13.96 -16.76 15.44
C TRP A 283 -12.54 -17.25 15.13
N ARG A 284 -11.52 -16.62 15.73
CA ARG A 284 -10.13 -17.04 15.61
C ARG A 284 -9.92 -18.41 16.20
N ASP A 285 -10.47 -18.67 17.38
CA ASP A 285 -10.32 -19.94 18.08
C ASP A 285 -11.06 -21.09 17.39
N ALA A 286 -12.25 -20.79 16.82
CA ALA A 286 -13.06 -21.80 16.12
C ALA A 286 -12.58 -22.11 14.70
N HIS A 287 -12.05 -21.11 13.97
CA HIS A 287 -11.78 -21.19 12.51
C HIS A 287 -10.41 -20.65 12.11
N GLY A 288 -9.64 -20.14 13.06
CA GLY A 288 -8.28 -19.65 12.80
C GLY A 288 -7.34 -20.76 12.37
N LEU A 289 -6.18 -20.34 11.90
CA LEU A 289 -5.12 -21.27 11.56
C LEU A 289 -4.66 -22.02 12.80
N ASN A 290 -4.95 -23.31 12.81
CA ASN A 290 -4.59 -24.16 13.95
C ASN A 290 -3.09 -24.45 13.90
N HIS A 291 -2.30 -23.70 14.64
CA HIS A 291 -0.85 -23.94 14.76
C HIS A 291 -0.51 -25.34 15.26
N SER A 292 -1.46 -26.01 15.92
CA SER A 292 -1.30 -27.42 16.36
C SER A 292 -1.14 -28.40 15.18
N LEU A 293 -1.67 -28.07 14.00
CA LEU A 293 -1.41 -28.86 12.79
C LEU A 293 0.06 -28.77 12.34
N LEU A 294 0.80 -27.78 12.79
CA LEU A 294 2.21 -27.58 12.50
C LEU A 294 3.11 -28.44 13.40
N GLU A 295 2.60 -28.87 14.54
CA GLU A 295 3.30 -29.76 15.49
C GLU A 295 3.11 -31.25 15.17
N VAL A 296 2.09 -31.59 14.39
CA VAL A 296 1.85 -32.96 13.94
C VAL A 296 2.90 -33.31 12.91
N GLY A 297 3.85 -34.17 13.27
CA GLY A 297 4.86 -34.70 12.36
C GLY A 297 4.25 -35.23 11.07
N SER A 298 5.08 -35.38 10.03
CA SER A 298 4.65 -35.69 8.66
C SER A 298 3.51 -36.72 8.63
N GLN A 299 2.34 -36.32 8.20
CA GLN A 299 1.27 -37.26 7.91
C GLN A 299 1.70 -38.10 6.71
N ASN A 300 1.83 -39.43 6.89
CA ASN A 300 2.26 -40.39 5.86
C ASN A 300 3.66 -40.12 5.28
N GLY A 301 4.62 -39.63 6.05
CA GLY A 301 5.99 -39.37 5.60
C GLY A 301 6.16 -38.18 4.67
N LYS A 302 5.13 -37.35 4.46
CA LYS A 302 5.18 -36.13 3.62
C LYS A 302 5.27 -34.87 4.48
N ILE A 303 6.14 -33.97 4.08
CA ILE A 303 6.27 -32.65 4.71
C ILE A 303 5.13 -31.74 4.22
N LEU A 304 4.41 -31.10 5.12
CA LEU A 304 3.40 -30.11 4.77
C LEU A 304 4.08 -28.79 4.41
N PRO A 305 3.58 -28.04 3.41
CA PRO A 305 4.14 -26.74 3.03
C PRO A 305 4.27 -25.75 4.21
N GLN A 306 3.30 -25.77 5.12
CA GLN A 306 3.29 -24.93 6.33
C GLN A 306 4.49 -25.25 7.25
N GLN A 307 4.87 -26.50 7.36
CA GLN A 307 6.03 -26.94 8.18
C GLN A 307 7.34 -26.37 7.64
N VAL A 308 7.49 -26.31 6.30
CA VAL A 308 8.67 -25.71 5.67
C VAL A 308 8.80 -24.24 6.06
N ILE A 309 7.72 -23.48 5.93
CA ILE A 309 7.71 -22.03 6.22
C ILE A 309 7.93 -21.78 7.70
N GLN A 310 7.29 -22.55 8.57
CA GLN A 310 7.49 -22.43 10.02
C GLN A 310 8.93 -22.77 10.44
N SER A 311 9.53 -23.81 9.84
CA SER A 311 10.92 -24.15 10.11
C SER A 311 11.85 -23.04 9.64
N LEU A 312 11.59 -22.47 8.45
CA LEU A 312 12.36 -21.31 7.96
C LEU A 312 12.27 -20.13 8.92
N TYR A 313 11.06 -19.79 9.41
CA TYR A 313 10.87 -18.73 10.38
C TYR A 313 11.62 -19.00 11.69
N LYS A 314 11.53 -20.21 12.23
CA LYS A 314 12.24 -20.62 13.46
C LYS A 314 13.77 -20.52 13.31
N GLU A 315 14.32 -21.04 12.20
CA GLU A 315 15.77 -21.02 11.96
C GLU A 315 16.31 -19.60 11.72
N THR A 316 15.55 -18.76 11.03
CA THR A 316 15.95 -17.36 10.76
C THR A 316 15.58 -16.41 11.88
N LYS A 317 14.80 -16.86 12.88
CA LYS A 317 14.26 -16.03 13.97
C LYS A 317 13.46 -14.81 13.47
N GLY A 318 12.90 -14.91 12.28
CA GLY A 318 12.20 -13.80 11.62
C GLY A 318 13.08 -12.67 11.07
N GLU A 319 14.40 -12.81 11.11
CA GLU A 319 15.35 -11.75 10.69
C GLU A 319 15.75 -11.83 9.19
N ALA A 320 15.24 -12.82 8.45
CA ALA A 320 15.57 -12.98 7.05
C ALA A 320 14.72 -12.11 6.13
N PHE A 321 15.34 -11.56 5.08
CA PHE A 321 14.61 -11.03 3.93
C PHE A 321 14.12 -12.19 3.07
N ILE A 322 12.80 -12.36 2.97
CA ILE A 322 12.18 -13.44 2.23
C ILE A 322 11.60 -12.89 0.93
N THR A 323 12.06 -13.43 -0.19
CA THR A 323 11.45 -13.20 -1.50
C THR A 323 10.68 -14.45 -1.93
N SER A 324 9.47 -14.26 -2.43
CA SER A 324 8.60 -15.35 -2.84
C SER A 324 8.03 -15.06 -4.23
N ASP A 325 7.95 -16.08 -5.04
CA ASP A 325 7.17 -16.06 -6.28
C ASP A 325 5.68 -16.28 -5.97
N VAL A 326 4.82 -16.16 -6.97
CA VAL A 326 3.36 -16.29 -6.83
C VAL A 326 2.95 -17.75 -6.77
N GLY A 327 2.11 -18.11 -5.79
CA GLY A 327 1.55 -19.44 -5.62
C GLY A 327 1.10 -19.73 -4.19
N GLN A 328 0.77 -20.97 -3.88
CA GLN A 328 0.34 -21.38 -2.54
C GLN A 328 1.38 -21.10 -1.45
N HIS A 329 2.67 -21.22 -1.77
CA HIS A 329 3.76 -20.89 -0.86
C HIS A 329 3.77 -19.41 -0.47
N GLN A 330 3.45 -18.49 -1.39
CA GLN A 330 3.29 -17.07 -1.10
C GLN A 330 2.15 -16.84 -0.11
N MET A 331 0.99 -17.45 -0.37
CA MET A 331 -0.17 -17.33 0.50
C MET A 331 0.12 -17.83 1.92
N LEU A 332 0.74 -18.99 2.03
CA LEU A 332 1.10 -19.57 3.32
C LEU A 332 2.20 -18.77 4.04
N SER A 333 3.21 -18.31 3.32
CA SER A 333 4.33 -17.56 3.89
C SER A 333 3.91 -16.18 4.37
N LEU A 334 3.35 -15.36 3.48
CA LEU A 334 3.07 -13.95 3.78
C LEU A 334 1.84 -13.74 4.66
N ILE A 335 0.85 -14.64 4.57
CA ILE A 335 -0.45 -14.43 5.20
C ILE A 335 -0.54 -15.13 6.56
N HIS A 336 0.10 -16.28 6.68
CA HIS A 336 -0.20 -17.19 7.78
C HIS A 336 0.96 -17.44 8.74
N ILE A 337 2.22 -17.28 8.34
CA ILE A 337 3.35 -17.78 9.13
C ILE A 337 4.44 -16.72 9.31
N SER A 338 4.70 -15.92 8.29
CA SER A 338 5.73 -14.88 8.35
C SER A 338 5.09 -13.57 8.75
N GLU A 339 5.24 -13.20 10.01
CA GLU A 339 4.93 -11.82 10.39
C GLU A 339 6.05 -10.91 9.88
N PRO A 340 5.73 -9.92 9.04
CA PRO A 340 6.71 -8.90 8.69
C PRO A 340 6.98 -8.07 9.94
N THR A 341 7.98 -8.48 10.73
CA THR A 341 8.53 -7.63 11.76
C THR A 341 9.30 -6.52 11.07
N ARG A 342 8.83 -5.29 11.17
CA ARG A 342 9.66 -4.12 10.91
C ARG A 342 10.40 -3.77 12.20
N HIS A 343 11.71 -3.74 12.07
CA HIS A 343 12.58 -3.00 12.97
C HIS A 343 12.72 -1.57 12.47
#